data_aefb41fb0b6edb8a9295eca5ff177395
#
_entry.id   aefb41fb0b6edb8a9295eca5ff177395
#
_cell.length_a   1.000
_cell.length_b   1.000
_cell.length_c   1.000
_cell.angle_alpha   90.00
_cell.angle_beta   90.00
_cell.angle_gamma   90.00
#
_symmetry.space_group_name_H-M   'P 1'
#
loop_
_entity.id
_entity.type
_entity.pdbx_description
1 polymer ?
#
loop_
_entity_poly.entity_id
_entity_poly.type
_entity_poly.pdbx_seq_one_letter_code
_entity_poly.pdbx_strand_id
1 'polypeptide(L)'
;VELLGMTTEGDRKLGTTLAKIGGKGLFVKELEEALLEGRADLAVHSMKDVPVNLPEGFTLAAIGEREDPLDAFVSGKYASVADLPH
;
A
#
# COMPACT_ATOMS: atom_id res chain seq x y z
N VAL A 1 -12.84 9.28 16.02
CA VAL A 1 -11.91 8.29 15.47
C VAL A 1 -10.54 8.48 16.10
N GLU A 2 -9.98 7.43 16.62
CA GLU A 2 -8.61 7.40 17.17
C GLU A 2 -7.70 6.68 16.18
N LEU A 3 -6.52 7.25 15.92
CA LEU A 3 -5.55 6.69 15.00
C LEU A 3 -4.50 5.89 15.75
N LEU A 4 -4.35 4.62 15.40
CA LEU A 4 -3.28 3.74 15.89
C LEU A 4 -2.13 3.76 14.86
N GLY A 5 -1.07 4.51 15.18
CA GLY A 5 0.13 4.56 14.33
C GLY A 5 0.93 3.25 14.44
N MET A 6 1.34 2.71 13.29
CA MET A 6 2.09 1.46 13.22
C MET A 6 3.20 1.56 12.17
N THR A 7 4.28 0.82 12.40
CA THR A 7 5.35 0.65 11.41
C THR A 7 5.38 -0.79 10.96
N THR A 8 5.19 -1.02 9.66
CA THR A 8 5.20 -2.35 9.08
C THR A 8 6.63 -2.83 8.78
N GLU A 9 6.79 -4.13 8.56
CA GLU A 9 8.07 -4.69 8.13
C GLU A 9 8.51 -4.10 6.78
N GLY A 10 7.57 -3.84 5.86
CA GLY A 10 7.83 -3.16 4.60
C GLY A 10 8.40 -1.76 4.78
N ASP A 11 7.87 -0.99 5.72
CA ASP A 11 8.38 0.35 6.05
C ASP A 11 9.78 0.31 6.65
N ARG A 12 10.09 -0.70 7.45
CA ARG A 12 11.41 -0.88 8.06
C ARG A 12 12.49 -1.30 7.06
N LYS A 13 12.12 -1.90 5.94
CA LYS A 13 13.04 -2.43 4.91
C LYS A 13 13.15 -1.55 3.67
N LEU A 14 12.97 -0.24 3.80
CA LEU A 14 13.00 0.72 2.69
C LEU A 14 14.32 0.73 1.89
N GLY A 15 15.45 0.36 2.50
CA GLY A 15 16.75 0.30 1.82
C GLY A 15 16.96 -0.92 0.92
N THR A 16 15.99 -1.84 0.82
CA THR A 16 16.09 -3.07 0.05
C THR A 16 14.97 -3.15 -0.98
N THR A 17 15.26 -3.66 -2.18
CA THR A 17 14.21 -3.85 -3.19
C THR A 17 13.19 -4.89 -2.71
N LEU A 18 11.91 -4.65 -2.99
CA LEU A 18 10.82 -5.57 -2.61
C LEU A 18 11.02 -6.99 -3.17
N ALA A 19 11.62 -7.10 -4.37
CA ALA A 19 11.93 -8.39 -4.98
C ALA A 19 12.94 -9.21 -4.16
N LYS A 20 13.90 -8.56 -3.49
CA LYS A 20 14.89 -9.22 -2.62
C LYS A 20 14.33 -9.63 -1.28
N ILE A 21 13.42 -8.85 -0.75
CA ILE A 21 12.76 -9.16 0.53
C ILE A 21 11.81 -10.33 0.35
N GLY A 22 11.21 -10.48 -0.82
CA GLY A 22 10.20 -11.48 -1.19
C GLY A 22 9.06 -11.45 -0.18
N GLY A 23 7.90 -11.14 -0.44
CA GLY A 23 7.05 -11.26 0.67
C GLY A 23 5.66 -10.67 0.48
N LYS A 24 4.73 -11.59 0.47
CA LYS A 24 3.34 -11.30 0.76
C LYS A 24 3.23 -10.74 2.17
N GLY A 25 2.47 -9.68 2.33
CA GLY A 25 2.11 -9.17 3.64
C GLY A 25 3.11 -8.26 4.34
N LEU A 26 4.11 -7.73 3.64
CA LEU A 26 5.07 -6.77 4.21
C LEU A 26 4.41 -5.51 4.79
N PHE A 27 3.25 -5.12 4.28
CA PHE A 27 2.52 -3.92 4.68
C PHE A 27 1.19 -4.22 5.38
N VAL A 28 0.85 -5.49 5.59
CA VAL A 28 -0.48 -5.93 6.04
C VAL A 28 -0.43 -6.72 7.32
N LYS A 29 0.61 -7.52 7.53
CA LYS A 29 0.71 -8.46 8.65
C LYS A 29 0.45 -7.81 10.02
N GLU A 30 1.13 -6.70 10.31
CA GLU A 30 1.01 -6.00 11.59
C GLU A 30 -0.38 -5.39 11.77
N LEU A 31 -1.01 -4.96 10.69
CA LEU A 31 -2.38 -4.45 10.71
C LEU A 31 -3.38 -5.56 10.99
N GLU A 32 -3.22 -6.71 10.36
CA GLU A 32 -4.04 -7.90 10.62
C GLU A 32 -3.91 -8.36 12.08
N GLU A 33 -2.70 -8.40 12.62
CA GLU A 33 -2.45 -8.73 14.02
C GLU A 33 -3.16 -7.75 14.96
N ALA A 34 -3.10 -6.46 14.69
CA ALA A 34 -3.79 -5.44 15.48
C ALA A 34 -5.32 -5.61 15.48
N LEU A 35 -5.89 -5.98 14.33
CA LEU A 35 -7.32 -6.26 14.23
C LEU A 35 -7.71 -7.52 15.01
N LEU A 36 -6.94 -8.61 14.86
CA LEU A 36 -7.19 -9.87 15.58
C LEU A 36 -7.06 -9.72 17.09
N GLU A 37 -6.13 -8.91 17.55
CA GLU A 37 -5.91 -8.64 18.99
C GLU A 37 -6.88 -7.60 19.55
N GLY A 38 -7.73 -7.01 18.73
CA GLY A 38 -8.69 -5.99 19.16
C GLY A 38 -8.07 -4.64 19.49
N ARG A 39 -6.84 -4.38 19.06
CA ARG A 39 -6.18 -3.07 19.21
C ARG A 39 -6.68 -2.05 18.19
N ALA A 40 -7.26 -2.51 17.10
CA ALA A 40 -7.87 -1.69 16.07
C ALA A 40 -9.19 -2.32 15.63
N ASP A 41 -10.12 -1.50 15.18
CA ASP A 41 -11.43 -1.93 14.67
C ASP A 41 -11.44 -2.05 13.15
N LEU A 42 -10.63 -1.24 12.47
CA LEU A 42 -10.46 -1.29 11.02
C LEU A 42 -9.04 -0.85 10.63
N ALA A 43 -8.61 -1.27 9.46
CA ALA A 43 -7.36 -0.86 8.85
C ALA A 43 -7.64 -0.13 7.53
N VAL A 44 -6.94 0.99 7.31
CA VAL A 44 -6.99 1.74 6.06
C VAL A 44 -5.75 1.42 5.24
N HIS A 45 -5.94 1.07 3.99
CA HIS A 45 -4.88 0.57 3.12
C HIS A 45 -5.02 1.07 1.70
N SER A 46 -3.91 1.22 1.00
CA SER A 46 -3.95 1.30 -0.46
C SER A 46 -4.41 -0.05 -1.01
N MET A 47 -5.37 -0.04 -1.93
CA MET A 47 -5.96 -1.28 -2.45
C MET A 47 -4.92 -2.24 -3.06
N LYS A 48 -3.88 -1.70 -3.67
CA LYS A 48 -2.77 -2.49 -4.25
C LYS A 48 -2.01 -3.34 -3.24
N ASP A 49 -2.05 -2.96 -1.95
CA ASP A 49 -1.34 -3.65 -0.87
C ASP A 49 -2.23 -4.66 -0.14
N VAL A 50 -3.53 -4.66 -0.43
CA VAL A 50 -4.48 -5.63 0.12
C VAL A 50 -4.31 -6.96 -0.64
N PRO A 51 -4.12 -8.10 0.05
CA PRO A 51 -3.99 -9.38 -0.62
C PRO A 51 -5.27 -9.78 -1.34
N VAL A 52 -5.13 -10.49 -2.46
CA VAL A 52 -6.27 -11.00 -3.25
C VAL A 52 -7.16 -11.91 -2.40
N ASN A 53 -6.52 -12.76 -1.61
CA ASN A 53 -7.20 -13.65 -0.69
C ASN A 53 -7.03 -13.12 0.74
N LEU A 54 -8.11 -12.62 1.31
CA LEU A 54 -8.13 -12.20 2.71
C LEU A 54 -8.13 -13.43 3.63
N PRO A 55 -7.43 -13.36 4.78
CA PRO A 55 -7.53 -14.40 5.79
C PRO A 55 -8.96 -14.53 6.30
N GLU A 56 -9.28 -15.70 6.85
CA GLU A 56 -10.58 -15.93 7.47
C GLU A 56 -10.85 -14.92 8.60
N GLY A 57 -12.05 -14.40 8.62
CA GLY A 57 -12.46 -13.38 9.59
C GLY A 57 -12.27 -11.94 9.13
N PHE A 58 -11.61 -11.72 8.00
CA PHE A 58 -11.42 -10.39 7.42
C PHE A 58 -12.32 -10.16 6.21
N THR A 59 -12.72 -8.92 6.02
CA THR A 59 -13.50 -8.51 4.86
C THR A 59 -13.07 -7.12 4.39
N LEU A 60 -13.22 -6.87 3.10
CA LEU A 60 -13.07 -5.53 2.53
C LEU A 60 -14.39 -4.77 2.75
N ALA A 61 -14.43 -3.95 3.79
CA ALA A 61 -15.67 -3.31 4.25
C ALA A 61 -16.09 -2.12 3.37
N ALA A 62 -15.14 -1.40 2.81
CA ALA A 62 -15.40 -0.23 1.96
C ALA A 62 -14.24 0.04 1.02
N ILE A 63 -14.54 0.60 -0.14
CA ILE A 63 -13.58 1.11 -1.11
C ILE A 63 -13.92 2.57 -1.36
N GLY A 64 -12.95 3.47 -1.14
CA GLY A 64 -13.12 4.89 -1.40
C GLY A 64 -13.11 5.23 -2.90
N GLU A 65 -13.41 6.47 -3.20
CA GLU A 65 -13.32 6.99 -4.55
C GLU A 65 -11.86 6.92 -5.04
N ARG A 66 -11.71 6.53 -6.31
CA ARG A 66 -10.39 6.42 -6.94
C ARG A 66 -9.94 7.77 -7.48
N GLU A 67 -8.70 8.13 -7.18
CA GLU A 67 -8.04 9.25 -7.86
C GLU A 67 -7.74 8.92 -9.33
N ASP A 68 -7.32 9.94 -10.10
CA ASP A 68 -6.93 9.77 -11.49
C ASP A 68 -5.84 8.69 -11.63
N PRO A 69 -6.10 7.60 -12.35
CA PRO A 69 -5.15 6.50 -12.48
C PRO A 69 -4.06 6.71 -13.54
N LEU A 70 -4.08 7.84 -14.24
CA LEU A 70 -3.12 8.13 -15.30
C LEU A 70 -1.74 8.44 -14.72
N ASP A 71 -0.72 8.02 -15.46
CA ASP A 71 0.65 8.36 -15.13
C ASP A 71 0.93 9.83 -15.42
N ALA A 72 1.77 10.46 -14.60
CA ALA A 72 2.20 11.82 -14.77
C ALA A 72 3.60 11.87 -15.38
N PHE A 73 3.74 12.56 -16.49
CA PHE A 73 5.05 12.90 -17.05
C PHE A 73 5.57 14.18 -16.40
N VAL A 74 6.69 14.09 -15.70
CA VAL A 74 7.29 15.23 -15.02
C VAL A 74 8.65 15.53 -15.64
N SER A 75 8.81 16.73 -16.22
CA SER A 75 10.07 17.17 -16.82
C SER A 75 10.19 18.69 -16.75
N GLY A 76 11.36 19.19 -16.34
CA GLY A 76 11.71 20.60 -16.44
C GLY A 76 12.22 21.03 -17.83
N LYS A 77 12.39 20.08 -18.76
CA LYS A 77 13.01 20.32 -20.08
C LYS A 77 12.07 20.00 -21.26
N TYR A 78 11.28 18.96 -21.17
CA TYR A 78 10.44 18.46 -22.24
C TYR A 78 8.95 18.60 -21.89
N ALA A 79 8.13 18.99 -22.85
CA ALA A 79 6.71 19.18 -22.65
C ALA A 79 5.92 17.85 -22.63
N SER A 80 6.42 16.84 -23.36
CA SER A 80 5.76 15.54 -23.46
C SER A 80 6.76 14.42 -23.68
N VAL A 81 6.31 13.18 -23.53
CA VAL A 81 7.12 11.98 -23.82
C VAL A 81 7.59 11.96 -25.29
N ALA A 82 6.75 12.47 -26.21
CA ALA A 82 7.09 12.53 -27.63
C ALA A 82 8.28 13.43 -27.95
N ASP A 83 8.60 14.39 -27.06
CA ASP A 83 9.69 15.33 -27.24
C ASP A 83 11.06 14.76 -26.73
N LEU A 84 11.04 13.57 -26.12
CA LEU A 84 12.27 12.95 -25.62
C LEU A 84 13.18 12.53 -26.77
N PRO A 85 14.52 12.69 -26.63
CA PRO A 85 15.46 12.20 -27.63
C PRO A 85 15.42 10.68 -27.71
N HIS A 86 15.60 10.17 -28.90
CA HIS A 86 15.64 8.72 -29.17
C HIS A 86 16.94 8.08 -28.72
#